data_51eeb3be6021fb08a75318745f76ba73
#
_entry.id   51eeb3be6021fb08a75318745f76ba73
#
_cell.length_a   1.000
_cell.length_b   1.000
_cell.length_c   1.000
_cell.angle_alpha   90.00
_cell.angle_beta   90.00
_cell.angle_gamma   90.00
#
_symmetry.space_group_name_H-M   'P 1'
#
loop_
_entity.id
_entity.type
_entity.pdbx_description
1 polymer ?
#
loop_
_entity_poly.entity_id
_entity_poly.type
_entity_poly.pdbx_seq_one_letter_code
_entity_poly.pdbx_strand_id
1 'polypeptide(L)'
;MTVLTLYDTAARKKRDFVPIDADRVTMYVCGPTVYSEAHIGNFRPPVAFDVLFRLLRHIYGAEHVVYARNITDVDDKINKAASDAGVDISVITDKYAAIYREDSAAL
;
A
#
# COMPACT_ATOMS: atom_id res chain seq x y z
N MET A 1 4.76 2.20 -29.03
CA MET A 1 4.90 2.31 -27.57
C MET A 1 3.53 2.17 -26.92
N THR A 2 3.39 1.31 -25.95
CA THR A 2 2.14 1.13 -25.23
C THR A 2 1.94 2.29 -24.26
N VAL A 3 0.81 2.98 -24.36
CA VAL A 3 0.46 4.05 -23.43
C VAL A 3 -0.33 3.47 -22.28
N LEU A 4 0.13 3.69 -21.05
CA LEU A 4 -0.59 3.30 -19.84
C LEU A 4 -1.67 4.34 -19.54
N THR A 5 -2.92 3.90 -19.43
CA THR A 5 -4.03 4.75 -19.01
C THR A 5 -4.52 4.34 -17.63
N LEU A 6 -4.74 5.30 -16.76
CA LEU A 6 -5.25 5.11 -15.42
C LEU A 6 -6.48 6.01 -15.19
N TYR A 7 -7.41 5.53 -14.35
CA TYR A 7 -8.52 6.37 -13.92
C TYR A 7 -8.03 7.38 -12.89
N ASP A 8 -8.27 8.64 -13.18
CA ASP A 8 -7.92 9.76 -12.30
C ASP A 8 -9.19 10.26 -11.61
N THR A 9 -9.27 10.07 -10.30
CA THR A 9 -10.43 10.47 -9.50
C THR A 9 -10.63 11.99 -9.50
N ALA A 10 -9.57 12.77 -9.52
CA ALA A 10 -9.66 14.22 -9.57
C ALA A 10 -10.24 14.71 -10.91
N ALA A 11 -9.79 14.14 -12.00
CA ALA A 11 -10.30 14.44 -13.34
C ALA A 11 -11.60 13.68 -13.69
N ARG A 12 -11.99 12.68 -12.89
CA ARG A 12 -13.16 11.79 -13.08
C ARG A 12 -13.19 11.10 -14.44
N LYS A 13 -12.03 10.75 -14.97
CA LYS A 13 -11.89 10.05 -16.26
C LYS A 13 -10.57 9.28 -16.34
N LYS A 14 -10.50 8.35 -17.28
CA LYS A 14 -9.23 7.73 -17.65
C LYS A 14 -8.34 8.75 -18.34
N ARG A 15 -7.07 8.75 -17.98
CA ARG A 15 -6.05 9.62 -18.57
C ARG A 15 -4.79 8.81 -18.87
N ASP A 16 -4.05 9.25 -19.85
CA ASP A 16 -2.72 8.74 -20.10
C ASP A 16 -1.83 9.07 -18.90
N PHE A 17 -1.12 8.07 -18.42
CA PHE A 17 -0.17 8.25 -17.33
C PHE A 17 1.09 8.92 -17.87
N VAL A 18 1.42 10.07 -17.30
CA VAL A 18 2.66 10.79 -17.57
C VAL A 18 3.35 11.05 -16.23
N PRO A 19 4.51 10.43 -15.96
CA PRO A 19 5.25 10.69 -14.73
C PRO A 19 5.78 12.12 -14.70
N ILE A 20 5.94 12.66 -13.50
CA ILE A 20 6.60 13.96 -13.32
C ILE A 20 8.06 13.86 -13.77
N ASP A 21 8.71 12.74 -13.47
CA ASP A 21 10.07 12.42 -13.84
C ASP A 21 10.14 10.96 -14.27
N ALA A 22 10.52 10.72 -15.54
CA ALA A 22 10.60 9.37 -16.10
C ALA A 22 11.76 8.55 -15.51
N ASP A 23 12.78 9.21 -14.98
CA ASP A 23 13.92 8.56 -14.32
C ASP A 23 13.65 8.29 -12.83
N ARG A 24 12.54 8.80 -12.32
CA ARG A 24 12.08 8.57 -10.94
C ARG A 24 10.56 8.55 -10.85
N VAL A 25 9.97 7.48 -11.30
CA VAL A 25 8.52 7.25 -11.19
C VAL A 25 8.18 6.82 -9.77
N THR A 26 7.37 7.60 -9.08
CA THR A 26 7.00 7.34 -7.69
C THR A 26 5.55 6.90 -7.58
N MET A 27 5.30 5.95 -6.67
CA MET A 27 4.00 5.38 -6.41
C MET A 27 3.79 5.29 -4.90
N TYR A 28 2.67 5.84 -4.41
CA TYR A 28 2.29 5.75 -3.01
C TYR A 28 0.90 5.13 -2.89
N VAL A 29 0.78 4.11 -2.04
CA VAL A 29 -0.48 3.41 -1.79
C VAL A 29 -0.76 3.34 -0.30
N CYS A 30 -2.02 3.58 0.08
CA CYS A 30 -2.46 3.43 1.45
C CYS A 30 -2.37 1.96 1.90
N GLY A 31 -1.75 1.73 3.05
CA GLY A 31 -1.65 0.42 3.68
C GLY A 31 -2.72 0.18 4.75
N PRO A 32 -2.62 -0.91 5.50
CA PRO A 32 -3.59 -1.30 6.50
C PRO A 32 -3.47 -0.50 7.79
N THR A 33 -4.56 -0.52 8.58
CA THR A 33 -4.55 -0.13 9.99
C THR A 33 -4.24 -1.37 10.82
N VAL A 34 -3.18 -1.33 11.63
CA VAL A 34 -2.63 -2.52 12.31
C VAL A 34 -3.20 -2.71 13.71
N TYR A 35 -4.47 -3.07 13.79
CA TYR A 35 -5.16 -3.39 15.05
C TYR A 35 -5.57 -4.87 15.18
N SER A 36 -5.48 -5.63 14.11
CA SER A 36 -5.81 -7.06 14.01
C SER A 36 -5.09 -7.71 12.84
N GLU A 37 -5.19 -9.02 12.74
CA GLU A 37 -4.74 -9.73 11.54
C GLU A 37 -5.49 -9.24 10.31
N ALA A 38 -4.78 -9.15 9.18
CA ALA A 38 -5.38 -8.73 7.94
C ALA A 38 -6.30 -9.82 7.38
N HIS A 39 -7.51 -9.43 7.01
CA HIS A 39 -8.42 -10.27 6.23
C HIS A 39 -7.95 -10.33 4.77
N ILE A 40 -8.28 -11.40 4.06
CA ILE A 40 -7.92 -11.55 2.64
C ILE A 40 -8.34 -10.33 1.79
N GLY A 41 -9.46 -9.70 2.11
CA GLY A 41 -9.92 -8.46 1.47
C GLY A 41 -8.97 -7.28 1.65
N ASN A 42 -8.18 -7.24 2.71
CA ASN A 42 -7.16 -6.22 2.94
C ASN A 42 -5.94 -6.38 2.02
N PHE A 43 -5.74 -7.55 1.43
CA PHE A 43 -4.69 -7.83 0.48
C PHE A 43 -5.08 -7.54 -0.98
N ARG A 44 -6.34 -7.25 -1.26
CA ARG A 44 -6.78 -6.88 -2.61
C ARG A 44 -6.05 -5.64 -3.14
N PRO A 45 -5.97 -4.50 -2.43
CA PRO A 45 -5.19 -3.36 -2.87
C PRO A 45 -3.70 -3.67 -3.07
N PRO A 46 -2.97 -4.31 -2.12
CA PRO A 46 -1.58 -4.70 -2.32
C PRO A 46 -1.36 -5.53 -3.58
N VAL A 47 -2.19 -6.54 -3.83
CA VAL A 47 -2.06 -7.39 -5.02
C VAL A 47 -2.36 -6.62 -6.30
N ALA A 48 -3.43 -5.82 -6.33
CA ALA A 48 -3.78 -5.02 -7.50
C ALA A 48 -2.70 -3.98 -7.83
N PHE A 49 -2.18 -3.30 -6.83
CA PHE A 49 -1.12 -2.30 -7.02
C PHE A 49 0.26 -2.92 -7.27
N ASP A 50 0.49 -4.17 -6.87
CA ASP A 50 1.69 -4.91 -7.28
C ASP A 50 1.72 -5.14 -8.79
N VAL A 51 0.58 -5.42 -9.41
CA VAL A 51 0.47 -5.50 -10.87
C VAL A 51 0.86 -4.17 -11.53
N LEU A 52 0.34 -3.05 -11.02
CA LEU A 52 0.72 -1.73 -11.52
C LEU A 52 2.21 -1.45 -11.32
N PHE A 53 2.75 -1.78 -10.15
CA PHE A 53 4.17 -1.61 -9.84
C PHE A 53 5.07 -2.38 -10.83
N ARG A 54 4.73 -3.63 -11.10
CA ARG A 54 5.48 -4.45 -12.07
C ARG A 54 5.37 -3.89 -13.49
N LEU A 55 4.20 -3.40 -13.87
CA LEU A 55 4.00 -2.77 -15.17
C LEU A 55 4.82 -1.49 -15.32
N LEU A 56 4.83 -0.64 -14.30
CA LEU A 56 5.65 0.58 -14.30
C LEU A 56 7.14 0.24 -14.42
N ARG A 57 7.62 -0.77 -13.71
CA ARG A 57 9.01 -1.25 -13.82
C ARG A 57 9.33 -1.77 -15.21
N HIS A 58 8.38 -2.41 -15.87
CA HIS A 58 8.53 -2.88 -17.23
C HIS A 58 8.64 -1.72 -18.23
N ILE A 59 7.84 -0.66 -18.03
CA ILE A 59 7.80 0.49 -18.94
C ILE A 59 9.01 1.43 -18.75
N TYR A 60 9.36 1.74 -17.50
CA TYR A 60 10.35 2.77 -17.15
C TYR A 60 11.70 2.22 -16.70
N GLY A 61 11.79 0.94 -16.42
CA GLY A 61 12.98 0.31 -15.83
C GLY A 61 12.81 0.10 -14.32
N ALA A 62 13.31 -1.03 -13.84
CA ALA A 62 13.14 -1.43 -12.42
C ALA A 62 13.81 -0.46 -11.45
N GLU A 63 14.93 0.13 -11.85
CA GLU A 63 15.71 1.09 -11.07
C GLU A 63 15.08 2.49 -10.99
N HIS A 64 14.13 2.78 -11.87
CA HIS A 64 13.47 4.09 -11.96
C HIS A 64 12.14 4.16 -11.22
N VAL A 65 11.66 3.06 -10.64
CA VAL A 65 10.34 3.01 -9.97
C VAL A 65 10.49 2.83 -8.48
N VAL A 66 9.95 3.77 -7.72
CA VAL A 66 9.93 3.75 -6.25
C VAL A 66 8.50 3.59 -5.77
N TYR A 67 8.25 2.53 -5.00
CA TYR A 67 6.94 2.23 -4.43
C TYR A 67 6.97 2.33 -2.91
N ALA A 68 6.12 3.17 -2.35
CA ALA A 68 5.93 3.31 -0.91
C ALA A 68 4.48 2.98 -0.53
N ARG A 69 4.33 2.22 0.54
CA ARG A 69 3.05 1.90 1.16
C ARG A 69 3.16 2.13 2.66
N ASN A 70 2.21 2.86 3.21
CA ASN A 70 2.21 3.13 4.64
C ASN A 70 1.62 1.98 5.46
N ILE A 71 1.81 2.05 6.76
CA ILE A 71 1.07 1.32 7.78
C ILE A 71 0.48 2.37 8.72
N THR A 72 -0.84 2.32 8.94
CA THR A 72 -1.48 3.21 9.90
C THR A 72 -1.37 2.59 11.30
N ASP A 73 -0.61 3.24 12.15
CA ASP A 73 -0.30 2.79 13.51
C ASP A 73 -0.91 3.67 14.62
N VAL A 74 -1.73 4.64 14.25
CA VAL A 74 -2.54 5.47 15.15
C VAL A 74 -3.94 5.61 14.59
N ASP A 75 -4.95 5.09 15.30
CA ASP A 75 -6.34 5.09 14.88
C ASP A 75 -7.24 4.73 16.07
N ASP A 76 -8.51 5.11 16.05
CA ASP A 76 -9.46 4.79 17.11
C ASP A 76 -9.62 3.28 17.33
N LYS A 77 -9.54 2.48 16.28
CA LYS A 77 -9.60 1.02 16.37
C LYS A 77 -8.39 0.44 17.10
N ILE A 78 -7.20 1.03 16.88
CA ILE A 78 -5.97 0.65 17.60
C ILE A 78 -6.09 1.02 19.07
N ASN A 79 -6.55 2.23 19.36
CA ASN A 79 -6.78 2.71 20.73
C ASN A 79 -7.76 1.78 21.48
N LYS A 80 -8.85 1.38 20.82
CA LYS A 80 -9.82 0.46 21.37
C LYS A 80 -9.21 -0.92 21.65
N ALA A 81 -8.48 -1.48 20.69
CA ALA A 81 -7.86 -2.79 20.83
C ALA A 81 -6.84 -2.81 21.98
N ALA A 82 -6.05 -1.77 22.12
CA ALA A 82 -5.10 -1.63 23.22
C ALA A 82 -5.79 -1.50 24.59
N SER A 83 -6.85 -0.70 24.65
CA SER A 83 -7.66 -0.54 25.85
C SER A 83 -8.36 -1.86 26.27
N ASP A 84 -8.95 -2.58 25.32
CA ASP A 84 -9.62 -3.85 25.58
C ASP A 84 -8.63 -4.93 26.05
N ALA A 85 -7.40 -4.91 25.56
CA ALA A 85 -6.33 -5.83 25.95
C ALA A 85 -5.57 -5.38 27.22
N GLY A 86 -5.74 -4.15 27.67
CA GLY A 86 -5.02 -3.59 28.81
C GLY A 86 -3.53 -3.41 28.58
N VAL A 87 -3.13 -3.08 27.33
CA VAL A 87 -1.73 -2.91 26.91
C VAL A 87 -1.51 -1.55 26.26
N ASP A 88 -0.24 -1.17 26.09
CA ASP A 88 0.12 0.01 25.32
C ASP A 88 -0.18 -0.18 23.82
N ILE A 89 -0.45 0.92 23.13
CA ILE A 89 -0.72 0.93 21.69
C ILE A 89 0.42 0.26 20.90
N SER A 90 1.66 0.48 21.27
CA SER A 90 2.84 -0.09 20.60
C SER A 90 2.84 -1.62 20.61
N VAL A 91 2.33 -2.25 21.66
CA VAL A 91 2.23 -3.72 21.73
C VAL A 91 1.31 -4.25 20.64
N ILE A 92 0.19 -3.58 20.39
CA ILE A 92 -0.76 -3.95 19.35
C ILE A 92 -0.16 -3.68 17.96
N THR A 93 0.34 -2.48 17.73
CA THR A 93 0.84 -2.07 16.40
C THR A 93 2.07 -2.87 15.98
N ASP A 94 3.02 -3.11 16.87
CA ASP A 94 4.23 -3.88 16.55
C ASP A 94 3.88 -5.33 16.20
N LYS A 95 2.99 -5.95 16.97
CA LYS A 95 2.52 -7.31 16.73
C LYS A 95 1.88 -7.44 15.34
N TYR A 96 0.88 -6.63 15.07
CA TYR A 96 0.10 -6.78 13.82
C TYR A 96 0.83 -6.23 12.60
N ALA A 97 1.71 -5.26 12.75
CA ALA A 97 2.60 -4.84 11.67
C ALA A 97 3.57 -5.95 11.26
N ALA A 98 4.13 -6.69 12.23
CA ALA A 98 5.00 -7.84 11.95
C ALA A 98 4.24 -8.94 11.21
N ILE A 99 3.05 -9.31 11.67
CA ILE A 99 2.19 -10.32 11.03
C ILE A 99 1.83 -9.88 9.61
N TYR A 100 1.45 -8.62 9.42
CA TYR A 100 1.11 -8.10 8.10
C TYR A 100 2.29 -8.17 7.12
N ARG A 101 3.50 -7.86 7.57
CA ARG A 101 4.70 -7.97 6.72
C ARG A 101 4.98 -9.41 6.33
N GLU A 102 4.84 -10.34 7.26
CA GLU A 102 5.01 -11.77 6.99
C GLU A 102 3.99 -12.28 5.98
N ASP A 103 2.71 -11.99 6.20
CA ASP A 103 1.61 -12.37 5.32
C ASP A 103 1.75 -11.74 3.93
N SER A 104 2.14 -10.47 3.86
CA SER A 104 2.39 -9.76 2.59
C SER A 104 3.54 -10.39 1.79
N ALA A 105 4.59 -10.84 2.46
CA ALA A 105 5.73 -11.48 1.82
C ALA A 105 5.39 -12.85 1.21
N ALA A 106 4.33 -13.50 1.70
CA ALA A 106 3.84 -14.76 1.15
C ALA A 106 3.04 -14.61 -0.15
N LEU A 107 2.65 -13.40 -0.48
CA LEU A 107 1.92 -13.05 -1.71
C LEU A 107 2.85 -12.46 -2.75
#